data_210d43ec179c91eff2cb4a0b4fbab036
#
_entry.id   210d43ec179c91eff2cb4a0b4fbab036
#
_cell.length_a   1.000
_cell.length_b   1.000
_cell.length_c   1.000
_cell.angle_alpha   90.00
_cell.angle_beta   90.00
_cell.angle_gamma   90.00
#
_symmetry.space_group_name_H-M   'P 1'
#
loop_
_entity.id
_entity.type
_entity.pdbx_description
1 polymer ?
#
loop_
_entity_poly.entity_id
_entity_poly.type
_entity_poly.pdbx_seq_one_letter_code
_entity_poly.pdbx_strand_id
1 'polypeptide(L)'
;NTRLHVNTLGTYKHPVCNIIYTKFLDSLSIREFSSGLAEIIKIAFLKDGPLFSMLESYELDDFLGYESKTNIAALLKHAIEYKLFFTSNDIFENSKRLFLNIGHTFGHAIESFYLEKRSPILHGEAIFIGMMLGVEISPIDTKEKNEIKNYILSNFNLPPTPEKVDLLM
;
A
#
# COMPACT_ATOMS: atom_id res chain seq x y z
N ASN A 1 -4.54 6.77 17.54
CA ASN A 1 -3.27 7.38 17.15
C ASN A 1 -2.95 8.54 18.10
N THR A 2 -1.74 8.63 18.57
CA THR A 2 -1.22 9.80 19.29
C THR A 2 -0.63 10.78 18.28
N ARG A 3 -0.31 12.01 18.71
CA ARG A 3 0.23 13.05 17.79
C ARG A 3 1.55 12.67 17.10
N LEU A 4 2.25 11.66 17.60
CA LEU A 4 3.60 11.27 17.14
C LEU A 4 3.69 9.81 16.69
N HIS A 5 2.67 8.97 16.95
CA HIS A 5 2.74 7.55 16.67
C HIS A 5 1.42 7.01 16.11
N VAL A 6 1.54 6.19 15.08
CA VAL A 6 0.43 5.45 14.47
C VAL A 6 0.24 4.12 15.20
N ASN A 7 -1.02 3.68 15.35
CA ASN A 7 -1.36 2.38 15.94
C ASN A 7 -0.85 2.09 17.36
N THR A 8 -0.70 3.12 18.19
CA THR A 8 -0.18 3.01 19.57
C THR A 8 -1.08 2.18 20.49
N LEU A 9 -2.39 2.18 20.25
CA LEU A 9 -3.38 1.43 21.03
C LEU A 9 -4.33 0.74 20.07
N GLY A 10 -4.57 -0.55 20.27
CA GLY A 10 -5.50 -1.34 19.45
C GLY A 10 -5.88 -2.66 20.11
N THR A 11 -6.89 -3.30 19.57
CA THR A 11 -7.30 -4.66 19.94
C THR A 11 -7.52 -5.49 18.69
N TYR A 12 -7.19 -6.79 18.76
CA TYR A 12 -7.53 -7.75 17.71
C TYR A 12 -9.01 -8.13 17.83
N LYS A 13 -9.85 -7.44 17.06
CA LYS A 13 -11.28 -7.74 16.99
C LYS A 13 -11.75 -7.71 15.54
N HIS A 14 -12.19 -8.87 15.06
CA HIS A 14 -12.76 -8.97 13.71
C HIS A 14 -14.20 -8.50 13.69
N PRO A 15 -14.63 -7.77 12.65
CA PRO A 15 -16.02 -7.46 12.41
C PRO A 15 -16.80 -8.72 12.00
N VAL A 16 -18.11 -8.71 12.17
CA VAL A 16 -18.99 -9.79 11.69
C VAL A 16 -18.99 -9.85 10.15
N CYS A 17 -18.93 -8.68 9.50
CA CYS A 17 -18.82 -8.56 8.05
C CYS A 17 -18.13 -7.24 7.69
N ASN A 18 -17.58 -7.19 6.47
CA ASN A 18 -17.10 -5.97 5.84
C ASN A 18 -17.97 -5.67 4.62
N ILE A 19 -18.54 -4.48 4.54
CA ILE A 19 -19.33 -4.02 3.40
C ILE A 19 -18.47 -3.05 2.59
N ILE A 20 -18.24 -3.38 1.32
CA ILE A 20 -17.46 -2.58 0.40
C ILE A 20 -18.37 -1.99 -0.66
N TYR A 21 -18.49 -0.67 -0.67
CA TYR A 21 -19.32 0.06 -1.60
C TYR A 21 -18.47 1.01 -2.44
N THR A 22 -18.16 0.59 -3.65
CA THR A 22 -17.21 1.27 -4.55
C THR A 22 -17.62 2.69 -4.92
N LYS A 23 -18.89 3.05 -4.79
CA LYS A 23 -19.37 4.41 -5.08
C LYS A 23 -18.74 5.48 -4.18
N PHE A 24 -18.23 5.12 -3.00
CA PHE A 24 -17.48 6.07 -2.17
C PHE A 24 -16.15 6.52 -2.80
N LEU A 25 -15.64 5.77 -3.76
CA LEU A 25 -14.43 6.13 -4.51
C LEU A 25 -14.68 7.29 -5.49
N ASP A 26 -15.93 7.52 -5.89
CA ASP A 26 -16.31 8.57 -6.87
C ASP A 26 -15.97 9.99 -6.39
N SER A 27 -15.80 10.20 -5.09
CA SER A 27 -15.48 11.50 -4.48
C SER A 27 -14.02 11.67 -4.10
N LEU A 28 -13.19 10.66 -4.28
CA LEU A 28 -11.76 10.75 -4.00
C LEU A 28 -11.05 11.59 -5.06
N SER A 29 -10.07 12.39 -4.63
CA SER A 29 -9.10 12.96 -5.55
C SER A 29 -8.22 11.87 -6.15
N ILE A 30 -7.64 12.11 -7.33
CA ILE A 30 -6.67 11.21 -7.97
C ILE A 30 -5.55 10.83 -7.00
N ARG A 31 -5.04 11.81 -6.25
CA ARG A 31 -3.96 11.59 -5.28
C ARG A 31 -4.36 10.65 -4.15
N GLU A 32 -5.57 10.80 -3.59
CA GLU A 32 -6.09 9.91 -2.54
C GLU A 32 -6.37 8.50 -3.08
N PHE A 33 -6.91 8.42 -4.28
CA PHE A 33 -7.13 7.15 -4.96
C PHE A 33 -5.79 6.41 -5.20
N SER A 34 -4.78 7.09 -5.75
CA SER A 34 -3.42 6.57 -5.94
C SER A 34 -2.80 6.11 -4.62
N SER A 35 -2.99 6.88 -3.55
CA SER A 35 -2.56 6.48 -2.20
C SER A 35 -3.23 5.17 -1.76
N GLY A 36 -4.52 4.99 -2.05
CA GLY A 36 -5.23 3.74 -1.76
C GLY A 36 -4.68 2.53 -2.55
N LEU A 37 -4.24 2.74 -3.79
CA LEU A 37 -3.65 1.69 -4.61
C LEU A 37 -2.34 1.12 -4.04
N ALA A 38 -1.61 1.88 -3.23
CA ALA A 38 -0.34 1.42 -2.65
C ALA A 38 -0.50 0.11 -1.86
N GLU A 39 -1.60 -0.03 -1.11
CA GLU A 39 -1.89 -1.25 -0.36
C GLU A 39 -2.20 -2.44 -1.27
N ILE A 40 -2.89 -2.20 -2.38
CA ILE A 40 -3.22 -3.24 -3.36
C ILE A 40 -1.96 -3.69 -4.10
N ILE A 41 -1.13 -2.75 -4.53
CA ILE A 41 0.14 -3.01 -5.21
C ILE A 41 1.09 -3.76 -4.29
N LYS A 42 1.19 -3.36 -3.02
CA LYS A 42 1.96 -4.08 -2.01
C LYS A 42 1.55 -5.56 -1.92
N ILE A 43 0.25 -5.83 -1.83
CA ILE A 43 -0.26 -7.19 -1.75
C ILE A 43 0.01 -7.96 -3.05
N ALA A 44 -0.07 -7.30 -4.20
CA ALA A 44 0.22 -7.91 -5.49
C ALA A 44 1.67 -8.38 -5.63
N PHE A 45 2.63 -7.62 -5.06
CA PHE A 45 4.04 -8.03 -5.03
C PHE A 45 4.33 -9.19 -4.05
N LEU A 46 3.47 -9.40 -3.06
CA LEU A 46 3.69 -10.44 -2.04
C LEU A 46 3.23 -11.83 -2.46
N LYS A 47 2.45 -11.95 -3.52
CA LYS A 47 1.85 -13.22 -3.90
C LYS A 47 1.66 -13.30 -5.40
N ASP A 48 2.23 -14.33 -6.01
CA ASP A 48 2.00 -14.66 -7.42
C ASP A 48 0.52 -14.83 -7.74
N GLY A 49 0.14 -14.36 -8.93
CA GLY A 49 -1.21 -14.51 -9.45
C GLY A 49 -1.68 -13.30 -10.26
N PRO A 50 -2.97 -13.26 -10.62
CA PRO A 50 -3.47 -12.31 -11.61
C PRO A 50 -3.48 -10.84 -11.15
N LEU A 51 -3.34 -10.56 -9.85
CA LEU A 51 -3.51 -9.20 -9.34
C LEU A 51 -2.47 -8.23 -9.90
N PHE A 52 -1.20 -8.65 -9.99
CA PHE A 52 -0.16 -7.81 -10.56
C PHE A 52 -0.34 -7.60 -12.07
N SER A 53 -0.65 -8.66 -12.83
CA SER A 53 -0.94 -8.54 -14.26
C SER A 53 -2.16 -7.67 -14.55
N MET A 54 -3.17 -7.68 -13.68
CA MET A 54 -4.29 -6.76 -13.77
C MET A 54 -3.84 -5.31 -13.58
N LEU A 55 -3.00 -5.05 -12.58
CA LEU A 55 -2.46 -3.70 -12.33
C LEU A 55 -1.63 -3.20 -13.51
N GLU A 56 -0.82 -4.06 -14.13
CA GLU A 56 -0.03 -3.71 -15.32
C GLU A 56 -0.88 -3.45 -16.57
N SER A 57 -2.07 -4.05 -16.65
CA SER A 57 -2.96 -3.89 -17.81
C SER A 57 -3.82 -2.64 -17.77
N TYR A 58 -3.80 -1.89 -16.68
CA TYR A 58 -4.59 -0.67 -16.50
C TYR A 58 -3.70 0.55 -16.31
N GLU A 59 -4.02 1.63 -16.99
CA GLU A 59 -3.54 2.96 -16.67
C GLU A 59 -4.29 3.51 -15.45
N LEU A 60 -3.68 4.45 -14.71
CA LEU A 60 -4.35 5.06 -13.55
C LEU A 60 -5.70 5.68 -13.93
N ASP A 61 -5.77 6.28 -15.11
CA ASP A 61 -6.99 6.90 -15.64
C ASP A 61 -8.10 5.89 -15.95
N ASP A 62 -7.77 4.62 -16.19
CA ASP A 62 -8.75 3.55 -16.38
C ASP A 62 -9.58 3.25 -15.11
N PHE A 63 -9.11 3.71 -13.97
CA PHE A 63 -9.83 3.59 -12.70
C PHE A 63 -10.67 4.83 -12.37
N LEU A 64 -10.52 5.92 -13.15
CA LEU A 64 -11.16 7.20 -12.93
C LEU A 64 -12.27 7.40 -13.97
N GLY A 65 -13.50 7.06 -13.63
CA GLY A 65 -14.63 7.30 -14.53
C GLY A 65 -15.74 6.27 -14.39
N TYR A 66 -16.81 6.50 -15.14
CA TYR A 66 -18.01 5.66 -15.00
C TYR A 66 -17.81 4.22 -15.49
N GLU A 67 -16.99 4.01 -16.52
CA GLU A 67 -16.69 2.69 -17.10
C GLU A 67 -15.69 1.88 -16.24
N SER A 68 -14.93 2.54 -15.37
CA SER A 68 -13.92 1.92 -14.53
C SER A 68 -14.47 1.10 -13.36
N LYS A 69 -15.76 1.21 -13.03
CA LYS A 69 -16.36 0.57 -11.85
C LYS A 69 -16.24 -0.95 -11.83
N THR A 70 -16.31 -1.58 -13.01
CA THR A 70 -16.15 -3.03 -13.14
C THR A 70 -14.71 -3.44 -12.86
N ASN A 71 -13.74 -2.67 -13.35
CA ASN A 71 -12.31 -2.92 -13.19
C ASN A 71 -11.90 -2.77 -11.72
N ILE A 72 -12.37 -1.70 -11.07
CA ILE A 72 -12.13 -1.48 -9.63
C ILE A 72 -12.74 -2.59 -8.78
N ALA A 73 -13.96 -3.03 -9.07
CA ALA A 73 -14.61 -4.09 -8.32
C ALA A 73 -13.85 -5.43 -8.45
N ALA A 74 -13.37 -5.75 -9.65
CA ALA A 74 -12.55 -6.93 -9.90
C ALA A 74 -11.19 -6.83 -9.16
N LEU A 75 -10.53 -5.68 -9.24
CA LEU A 75 -9.27 -5.41 -8.56
C LEU A 75 -9.40 -5.56 -7.03
N LEU A 76 -10.42 -4.94 -6.45
CA LEU A 76 -10.71 -5.02 -5.02
C LEU A 76 -11.02 -6.45 -4.58
N LYS A 77 -11.78 -7.21 -5.39
CA LYS A 77 -12.07 -8.62 -5.10
C LYS A 77 -10.78 -9.42 -4.97
N HIS A 78 -9.88 -9.33 -5.95
CA HIS A 78 -8.60 -10.05 -5.89
C HIS A 78 -7.70 -9.56 -4.76
N ALA A 79 -7.66 -8.26 -4.49
CA ALA A 79 -6.90 -7.71 -3.38
C ALA A 79 -7.40 -8.25 -2.03
N ILE A 80 -8.72 -8.36 -1.85
CA ILE A 80 -9.33 -8.94 -0.65
C ILE A 80 -9.00 -10.43 -0.53
N GLU A 81 -9.12 -11.20 -1.62
CA GLU A 81 -8.78 -12.63 -1.64
C GLU A 81 -7.31 -12.84 -1.25
N TYR A 82 -6.40 -12.00 -1.76
CA TYR A 82 -4.97 -12.05 -1.41
C TYR A 82 -4.74 -11.67 0.06
N LYS A 83 -5.39 -10.62 0.54
CA LYS A 83 -5.30 -10.22 1.95
C LYS A 83 -5.81 -11.33 2.87
N LEU A 84 -6.92 -11.97 2.52
CA LEU A 84 -7.47 -13.10 3.27
C LEU A 84 -6.50 -14.30 3.31
N PHE A 85 -5.78 -14.57 2.23
CA PHE A 85 -4.74 -15.61 2.22
C PHE A 85 -3.69 -15.41 3.33
N PHE A 86 -3.30 -14.16 3.58
CA PHE A 86 -2.34 -13.84 4.65
C PHE A 86 -2.96 -13.81 6.04
N THR A 87 -4.23 -13.40 6.15
CA THR A 87 -4.86 -13.09 7.46
C THR A 87 -5.70 -14.22 8.04
N SER A 88 -6.26 -15.13 7.22
CA SER A 88 -7.26 -16.12 7.67
C SER A 88 -6.74 -17.08 8.74
N ASN A 89 -5.45 -17.44 8.66
CA ASN A 89 -4.83 -18.39 9.59
C ASN A 89 -3.79 -17.74 10.51
N ASP A 90 -3.74 -16.41 10.53
CA ASP A 90 -2.78 -15.64 11.33
C ASP A 90 -3.44 -14.38 11.92
N ILE A 91 -4.40 -14.61 12.81
CA ILE A 91 -5.20 -13.53 13.44
C ILE A 91 -4.33 -12.58 14.26
N PHE A 92 -3.31 -13.12 14.94
CA PHE A 92 -2.45 -12.39 15.87
C PHE A 92 -1.15 -11.89 15.26
N GLU A 93 -0.98 -12.01 13.92
CA GLU A 93 0.18 -11.47 13.21
C GLU A 93 1.53 -12.04 13.68
N ASN A 94 1.59 -13.36 13.81
CA ASN A 94 2.78 -14.09 14.27
C ASN A 94 3.55 -14.81 13.14
N SER A 95 3.03 -14.82 11.92
CA SER A 95 3.62 -15.52 10.79
C SER A 95 3.39 -14.82 9.44
N LYS A 96 2.60 -15.42 8.54
CA LYS A 96 2.39 -14.92 7.16
C LYS A 96 1.83 -13.50 7.09
N ARG A 97 1.02 -13.11 8.05
CA ARG A 97 0.45 -11.76 8.10
C ARG A 97 1.51 -10.67 8.28
N LEU A 98 2.68 -11.00 8.86
CA LEU A 98 3.80 -10.07 8.97
C LEU A 98 4.28 -9.54 7.61
N PHE A 99 4.13 -10.33 6.53
CA PHE A 99 4.48 -9.88 5.18
C PHE A 99 3.66 -8.67 4.72
N LEU A 100 2.45 -8.47 5.26
CA LEU A 100 1.64 -7.29 4.96
C LEU A 100 2.26 -5.99 5.48
N ASN A 101 3.29 -6.07 6.33
CA ASN A 101 4.02 -4.91 6.85
C ASN A 101 5.20 -4.48 5.97
N ILE A 102 5.41 -5.13 4.81
CA ILE A 102 6.44 -4.67 3.88
C ILE A 102 6.21 -3.20 3.51
N GLY A 103 7.27 -2.42 3.52
CA GLY A 103 7.20 -0.98 3.31
C GLY A 103 6.71 -0.15 4.53
N HIS A 104 6.06 -0.75 5.52
CA HIS A 104 5.47 0.00 6.64
C HIS A 104 6.51 0.53 7.62
N THR A 105 7.58 -0.20 7.91
CA THR A 105 8.64 0.26 8.81
C THR A 105 9.25 1.57 8.34
N PHE A 106 9.65 1.62 7.08
CA PHE A 106 10.16 2.86 6.48
C PHE A 106 9.03 3.87 6.22
N GLY A 107 7.87 3.41 5.77
CA GLY A 107 6.72 4.26 5.47
C GLY A 107 6.27 5.07 6.67
N HIS A 108 6.08 4.46 7.83
CA HIS A 108 5.68 5.18 9.05
C HIS A 108 6.74 6.18 9.51
N ALA A 109 8.03 5.84 9.39
CA ALA A 109 9.10 6.77 9.71
C ALA A 109 9.10 7.99 8.77
N ILE A 110 8.82 7.77 7.48
CA ILE A 110 8.68 8.83 6.48
C ILE A 110 7.44 9.69 6.75
N GLU A 111 6.28 9.08 7.06
CA GLU A 111 5.09 9.84 7.47
C GLU A 111 5.38 10.74 8.66
N SER A 112 6.04 10.22 9.68
CA SER A 112 6.42 10.97 10.88
C SER A 112 7.36 12.13 10.56
N PHE A 113 8.37 11.89 9.72
CA PHE A 113 9.28 12.94 9.25
C PHE A 113 8.53 14.09 8.57
N TYR A 114 7.64 13.77 7.63
CA TYR A 114 6.86 14.79 6.92
C TYR A 114 5.85 15.51 7.83
N LEU A 115 5.28 14.80 8.81
CA LEU A 115 4.40 15.38 9.79
C LEU A 115 5.15 16.42 10.68
N GLU A 116 6.36 16.10 11.14
CA GLU A 116 7.22 17.02 11.89
C GLU A 116 7.61 18.26 11.07
N LYS A 117 7.82 18.09 9.77
CA LYS A 117 8.10 19.19 8.84
C LYS A 117 6.86 20.03 8.49
N ARG A 118 5.69 19.71 9.06
CA ARG A 118 4.39 20.36 8.79
C ARG A 118 4.00 20.32 7.30
N SER A 119 4.46 19.31 6.58
CA SER A 119 4.15 19.05 5.18
C SER A 119 3.68 17.59 5.02
N PRO A 120 2.54 17.21 5.62
CA PRO A 120 2.10 15.83 5.66
C PRO A 120 1.88 15.26 4.26
N ILE A 121 2.30 14.02 4.09
CA ILE A 121 2.07 13.21 2.90
C ILE A 121 0.96 12.19 3.17
N LEU A 122 0.42 11.59 2.11
CA LEU A 122 -0.56 10.52 2.25
C LEU A 122 0.12 9.20 2.62
N HIS A 123 -0.60 8.35 3.35
CA HIS A 123 -0.09 7.05 3.79
C HIS A 123 0.48 6.21 2.65
N GLY A 124 -0.26 6.06 1.54
CA GLY A 124 0.21 5.28 0.40
C GLY A 124 1.45 5.85 -0.27
N GLU A 125 1.65 7.17 -0.28
CA GLU A 125 2.87 7.80 -0.77
C GLU A 125 4.07 7.37 0.09
N ALA A 126 3.90 7.37 1.40
CA ALA A 126 4.93 6.88 2.34
C ALA A 126 5.19 5.38 2.18
N ILE A 127 4.13 4.57 1.98
CA ILE A 127 4.27 3.13 1.76
C ILE A 127 5.01 2.83 0.46
N PHE A 128 4.76 3.54 -0.63
CA PHE A 128 5.52 3.37 -1.86
C PHE A 128 7.02 3.65 -1.67
N ILE A 129 7.37 4.76 -1.01
CA ILE A 129 8.76 5.07 -0.70
C ILE A 129 9.35 3.98 0.21
N GLY A 130 8.60 3.58 1.24
CA GLY A 130 8.99 2.51 2.16
C GLY A 130 9.21 1.16 1.47
N MET A 131 8.39 0.82 0.47
CA MET A 131 8.57 -0.37 -0.35
C MET A 131 9.85 -0.30 -1.18
N MET A 132 10.12 0.82 -1.84
CA MET A 132 11.34 0.99 -2.62
C MET A 132 12.61 0.86 -1.76
N LEU A 133 12.60 1.41 -0.54
CA LEU A 133 13.70 1.27 0.41
C LEU A 133 13.83 -0.18 0.92
N GLY A 134 12.70 -0.82 1.25
CA GLY A 134 12.69 -2.22 1.68
C GLY A 134 13.19 -3.18 0.61
N VAL A 135 12.80 -2.95 -0.64
CA VAL A 135 13.26 -3.70 -1.81
C VAL A 135 14.77 -3.54 -2.01
N GLU A 136 15.31 -2.33 -1.82
CA GLU A 136 16.74 -2.07 -1.98
C GLU A 136 17.61 -2.93 -1.06
N ILE A 137 17.20 -3.07 0.20
CA ILE A 137 17.94 -3.87 1.20
C ILE A 137 17.57 -5.35 1.21
N SER A 138 16.55 -5.77 0.44
CA SER A 138 16.12 -7.17 0.38
C SER A 138 17.13 -8.05 -0.39
N PRO A 139 17.12 -9.37 -0.17
CA PRO A 139 18.01 -10.29 -0.87
C PRO A 139 17.52 -10.70 -2.28
N ILE A 140 16.43 -10.11 -2.80
CA ILE A 140 15.94 -10.37 -4.15
C ILE A 140 16.94 -9.84 -5.20
N ASP A 141 16.88 -10.39 -6.41
CA ASP A 141 17.83 -10.01 -7.44
C ASP A 141 17.64 -8.57 -7.96
N THR A 142 18.66 -8.04 -8.61
CA THR A 142 18.67 -6.65 -9.10
C THR A 142 17.58 -6.39 -10.14
N LYS A 143 17.21 -7.39 -10.93
CA LYS A 143 16.20 -7.25 -11.96
C LYS A 143 14.82 -7.04 -11.32
N GLU A 144 14.44 -7.91 -10.37
CA GLU A 144 13.19 -7.77 -9.61
C GLU A 144 13.13 -6.45 -8.84
N LYS A 145 14.23 -6.03 -8.19
CA LYS A 145 14.32 -4.70 -7.54
C LYS A 145 13.98 -3.57 -8.50
N ASN A 146 14.57 -3.59 -9.68
CA ASN A 146 14.34 -2.54 -10.67
C ASN A 146 12.93 -2.58 -11.24
N GLU A 147 12.36 -3.76 -11.47
CA GLU A 147 10.97 -3.90 -11.94
C GLU A 147 9.98 -3.26 -10.96
N ILE A 148 10.09 -3.58 -9.68
CA ILE A 148 9.22 -3.01 -8.62
C ILE A 148 9.39 -1.48 -8.55
N LYS A 149 10.64 -1.00 -8.49
CA LYS A 149 10.92 0.43 -8.38
C LYS A 149 10.45 1.21 -9.61
N ASN A 150 10.72 0.68 -10.80
CA ASN A 150 10.30 1.30 -12.05
C ASN A 150 8.78 1.35 -12.17
N TYR A 151 8.07 0.27 -11.80
CA TYR A 151 6.62 0.26 -11.78
C TYR A 151 6.06 1.39 -10.90
N ILE A 152 6.57 1.52 -9.68
CA ILE A 152 6.13 2.56 -8.75
C ILE A 152 6.44 3.96 -9.31
N LEU A 153 7.67 4.21 -9.74
CA LEU A 153 8.11 5.53 -10.19
C LEU A 153 7.47 5.97 -11.52
N SER A 154 7.10 5.02 -12.39
CA SER A 154 6.46 5.34 -13.66
C SER A 154 4.98 5.68 -13.51
N ASN A 155 4.32 5.12 -12.48
CA ASN A 155 2.87 5.25 -12.32
C ASN A 155 2.46 6.25 -11.23
N PHE A 156 3.37 6.63 -10.31
CA PHE A 156 2.99 7.44 -9.15
C PHE A 156 3.93 8.63 -8.96
N ASN A 157 3.34 9.81 -8.77
CA ASN A 157 4.09 11.02 -8.43
C ASN A 157 4.30 11.06 -6.91
N LEU A 158 5.51 10.74 -6.48
CA LEU A 158 5.86 10.63 -5.07
C LEU A 158 6.57 11.88 -4.54
N PRO A 159 6.39 12.23 -3.26
CA PRO A 159 7.20 13.24 -2.61
C PRO A 159 8.67 12.81 -2.55
N PRO A 160 9.63 13.74 -2.40
CA PRO A 160 11.04 13.41 -2.29
C PRO A 160 11.32 12.43 -1.15
N THR A 161 12.18 11.46 -1.39
CA THR A 161 12.67 10.58 -0.32
C THR A 161 13.58 11.37 0.61
N PRO A 162 13.34 11.41 1.94
CA PRO A 162 14.20 12.09 2.87
C PRO A 162 15.63 11.48 2.87
N GLU A 163 16.65 12.32 2.89
CA GLU A 163 18.04 11.86 2.97
C GLU A 163 18.36 11.12 4.27
N LYS A 164 17.72 11.53 5.35
CA LYS A 164 17.82 10.91 6.68
C LYS A 164 16.44 10.84 7.32
N VAL A 165 16.09 9.67 7.80
CA VAL A 165 14.87 9.42 8.59
C VAL A 165 15.29 8.70 9.86
N ASP A 166 14.82 9.17 11.00
CA ASP A 166 15.00 8.45 12.26
C ASP A 166 14.03 7.27 12.30
N LEU A 167 14.59 6.06 12.27
CA LEU A 167 13.82 4.81 12.32
C LEU A 167 13.61 4.28 13.74
N LEU A 168 14.13 4.98 14.74
CA LEU A 168 14.06 4.59 16.15
C LEU A 168 12.77 5.07 16.84
N MET A 169 11.65 4.99 16.14
CA MET A 169 10.34 5.30 16.72
C MET A 169 9.57 4.05 17.11
#